data_18ef201acdf6b685b3891dba482350d0
#
_entry.id   18ef201acdf6b685b3891dba482350d0
#
_cell.length_a   1.000
_cell.length_b   1.000
_cell.length_c   1.000
_cell.angle_alpha   90.00
_cell.angle_beta   90.00
_cell.angle_gamma   90.00
#
_symmetry.space_group_name_H-M   'P 1'
#
loop_
_entity.id
_entity.type
_entity.pdbx_description
1 polymer ?
#
loop_
_entity_poly.entity_id
_entity_poly.type
_entity_poly.pdbx_seq_one_letter_code
_entity_poly.pdbx_strand_id
1 'polypeptide(L)'
;MIPQISQAPGLVQLVLTFLESLKEQGFTGDMATSYADRLSLSTDNSIYQLLPDAALFPRSTADVALLARVAGEARFASLVFTPRGGGTGTNGQSLNQGIVVDMSRYMNRILEINTEERWVRVEAGVIKDQLNAWLKPFGFFFSPELSTSNRATLGGMINTDASGQGSLVYGKTSDHVLGLRAVLLGGDILDTRPMATALAETLAQTATPEGRLYQQVL
;
A
#
# COMPACT_ATOMS: atom_id res chain seq x y z
N MET A 1 10.02 35.63 -27.16
CA MET A 1 8.82 35.54 -26.32
C MET A 1 9.23 34.69 -25.08
N ILE A 2 9.12 35.24 -23.89
CA ILE A 2 9.44 34.47 -22.66
C ILE A 2 8.26 33.55 -22.40
N PRO A 3 8.46 32.23 -22.22
CA PRO A 3 7.36 31.31 -21.90
C PRO A 3 6.70 31.71 -20.56
N GLN A 4 5.40 31.78 -20.55
CA GLN A 4 4.66 31.93 -19.27
C GLN A 4 4.65 30.59 -18.55
N ILE A 5 4.96 30.61 -17.25
CA ILE A 5 4.74 29.47 -16.39
C ILE A 5 3.22 29.33 -16.27
N SER A 6 2.66 28.25 -16.78
CA SER A 6 1.25 27.94 -16.56
C SER A 6 0.99 27.81 -15.05
N GLN A 7 -0.07 28.46 -14.56
CA GLN A 7 -0.49 28.24 -13.18
C GLN A 7 -0.84 26.75 -13.00
N ALA A 8 -0.34 26.16 -11.92
CA ALA A 8 -0.73 24.81 -11.57
C ALA A 8 -2.27 24.73 -11.43
N PRO A 9 -2.91 23.70 -11.99
CA PRO A 9 -4.36 23.53 -11.85
C PRO A 9 -4.72 23.50 -10.35
N GLY A 10 -5.77 24.23 -9.99
CA GLY A 10 -6.33 24.20 -8.62
C GLY A 10 -6.79 22.79 -8.24
N LEU A 11 -6.93 22.55 -6.93
CA LEU A 11 -7.46 21.29 -6.45
C LEU A 11 -8.95 21.17 -6.80
N VAL A 12 -9.39 19.94 -7.12
CA VAL A 12 -10.79 19.63 -7.33
C VAL A 12 -11.55 19.79 -6.00
N GLN A 13 -12.70 20.48 -5.98
CA GLN A 13 -13.47 20.72 -4.77
C GLN A 13 -13.81 19.44 -3.99
N LEU A 14 -14.10 18.35 -4.71
CA LEU A 14 -14.40 17.05 -4.09
C LEU A 14 -13.20 16.50 -3.30
N VAL A 15 -11.98 16.69 -3.82
CA VAL A 15 -10.74 16.29 -3.11
C VAL A 15 -10.59 17.10 -1.83
N LEU A 16 -10.80 18.43 -1.87
CA LEU A 16 -10.75 19.27 -0.67
C LEU A 16 -11.74 18.79 0.39
N THR A 17 -12.99 18.54 0.00
CA THR A 17 -14.03 18.03 0.91
C THR A 17 -13.64 16.67 1.51
N PHE A 18 -13.02 15.80 0.73
CA PHE A 18 -12.52 14.53 1.22
C PHE A 18 -11.41 14.71 2.27
N LEU A 19 -10.42 15.56 2.00
CA LEU A 19 -9.33 15.84 2.94
C LEU A 19 -9.84 16.47 4.25
N GLU A 20 -10.79 17.40 4.17
CA GLU A 20 -11.47 17.99 5.34
C GLU A 20 -12.17 16.91 6.17
N SER A 21 -12.93 16.00 5.52
CA SER A 21 -13.61 14.89 6.19
C SER A 21 -12.63 13.95 6.90
N LEU A 22 -11.48 13.65 6.30
CA LEU A 22 -10.43 12.85 6.93
C LEU A 22 -9.88 13.56 8.17
N LYS A 23 -9.59 14.86 8.06
CA LYS A 23 -9.07 15.67 9.16
C LYS A 23 -10.04 15.74 10.34
N GLU A 24 -11.30 16.00 10.08
CA GLU A 24 -12.36 16.05 11.08
C GLU A 24 -12.57 14.73 11.81
N GLN A 25 -12.37 13.61 11.10
CA GLN A 25 -12.49 12.26 11.67
C GLN A 25 -11.19 11.75 12.33
N GLY A 26 -10.15 12.58 12.40
CA GLY A 26 -8.95 12.30 13.19
C GLY A 26 -7.83 11.57 12.43
N PHE A 27 -7.75 11.73 11.11
CA PHE A 27 -6.58 11.24 10.35
C PHE A 27 -5.31 11.90 10.89
N THR A 28 -4.32 11.06 11.27
CA THR A 28 -3.07 11.53 11.89
C THR A 28 -1.91 11.64 10.91
N GLY A 29 -2.09 11.13 9.69
CA GLY A 29 -1.10 11.20 8.63
C GLY A 29 -0.95 12.59 8.02
N ASP A 30 0.07 12.76 7.17
CA ASP A 30 0.25 14.01 6.43
C ASP A 30 -0.65 14.02 5.19
N MET A 31 -1.08 15.22 4.82
CA MET A 31 -1.86 15.52 3.62
C MET A 31 -1.09 16.54 2.78
N ALA A 32 -0.64 16.18 1.61
CA ALA A 32 0.15 17.03 0.73
C ALA A 32 -0.69 17.45 -0.49
N THR A 33 -0.88 18.77 -0.62
CA THR A 33 -1.68 19.39 -1.69
C THR A 33 -0.88 20.40 -2.50
N SER A 34 0.34 20.74 -2.06
CA SER A 34 1.19 21.67 -2.79
C SER A 34 1.59 21.09 -4.15
N TYR A 35 1.78 21.94 -5.13
CA TYR A 35 2.22 21.49 -6.46
C TYR A 35 3.55 20.73 -6.40
N ALA A 36 4.49 21.19 -5.58
CA ALA A 36 5.80 20.53 -5.44
C ALA A 36 5.69 19.12 -4.89
N ASP A 37 4.88 18.92 -3.84
CA ASP A 37 4.64 17.60 -3.25
C ASP A 37 3.97 16.65 -4.25
N ARG A 38 2.94 17.13 -4.94
CA ARG A 38 2.20 16.38 -5.95
C ARG A 38 3.11 16.00 -7.13
N LEU A 39 3.96 16.93 -7.57
CA LEU A 39 4.91 16.70 -8.66
C LEU A 39 5.95 15.65 -8.30
N SER A 40 6.42 15.60 -7.06
CA SER A 40 7.37 14.59 -6.60
C SER A 40 6.84 13.16 -6.69
N LEU A 41 5.52 12.99 -6.65
CA LEU A 41 4.81 11.71 -6.75
C LEU A 41 4.19 11.45 -8.12
N SER A 42 4.40 12.35 -9.07
CA SER A 42 3.80 12.26 -10.42
C SER A 42 4.52 11.30 -11.36
N THR A 43 5.67 10.78 -10.96
CA THR A 43 6.49 9.84 -11.74
C THR A 43 6.81 8.58 -10.93
N ASP A 44 7.06 7.50 -11.61
CA ASP A 44 7.62 6.26 -11.05
C ASP A 44 8.75 5.74 -11.98
N ASN A 45 9.02 4.46 -11.98
CA ASN A 45 10.06 3.88 -12.86
C ASN A 45 9.53 3.57 -14.29
N SER A 46 8.31 3.95 -14.61
CA SER A 46 7.73 3.86 -15.95
C SER A 46 8.05 5.09 -16.80
N ILE A 47 7.57 5.09 -18.04
CA ILE A 47 7.63 6.25 -18.95
C ILE A 47 6.47 7.24 -18.75
N TYR A 48 5.55 6.95 -17.82
CA TYR A 48 4.36 7.75 -17.60
C TYR A 48 4.60 8.85 -16.56
N GLN A 49 3.80 9.90 -16.68
CA GLN A 49 3.72 10.98 -15.70
C GLN A 49 2.25 11.36 -15.48
N LEU A 50 1.76 11.25 -14.26
CA LEU A 50 0.41 11.68 -13.89
C LEU A 50 0.49 12.49 -12.62
N LEU A 51 0.09 13.77 -12.67
CA LEU A 51 0.08 14.65 -11.51
C LEU A 51 -1.15 14.32 -10.65
N PRO A 52 -0.99 13.82 -9.41
CA PRO A 52 -2.12 13.56 -8.54
C PRO A 52 -2.75 14.85 -8.02
N ASP A 53 -4.03 14.82 -7.66
CA ASP A 53 -4.71 15.93 -7.01
C ASP A 53 -4.25 16.11 -5.55
N ALA A 54 -3.95 15.03 -4.85
CA ALA A 54 -3.40 15.06 -3.50
C ALA A 54 -2.56 13.82 -3.21
N ALA A 55 -1.75 13.89 -2.16
CA ALA A 55 -1.08 12.74 -1.59
C ALA A 55 -1.35 12.63 -0.08
N LEU A 56 -1.54 11.39 0.39
CA LEU A 56 -1.76 11.05 1.79
C LEU A 56 -0.65 10.13 2.28
N PHE A 57 -0.20 10.37 3.50
CA PHE A 57 0.88 9.60 4.13
C PHE A 57 0.38 9.06 5.48
N PRO A 58 -0.34 7.94 5.50
CA PRO A 58 -0.84 7.35 6.74
C PRO A 58 0.30 6.94 7.68
N ARG A 59 0.06 7.05 9.00
CA ARG A 59 1.04 6.68 10.04
C ARG A 59 0.75 5.33 10.68
N SER A 60 -0.45 4.80 10.44
CA SER A 60 -0.92 3.58 11.10
C SER A 60 -1.97 2.85 10.28
N THR A 61 -2.23 1.59 10.66
CA THR A 61 -3.37 0.83 10.13
C THR A 61 -4.70 1.54 10.39
N ALA A 62 -4.83 2.27 11.51
CA ALA A 62 -6.03 3.03 11.83
C ALA A 62 -6.25 4.19 10.84
N ASP A 63 -5.19 4.89 10.43
CA ASP A 63 -5.28 5.90 9.39
C ASP A 63 -5.73 5.31 8.05
N VAL A 64 -5.18 4.16 7.67
CA VAL A 64 -5.58 3.48 6.42
C VAL A 64 -7.04 3.02 6.48
N ALA A 65 -7.48 2.48 7.63
CA ALA A 65 -8.86 2.07 7.84
C ALA A 65 -9.83 3.26 7.79
N LEU A 66 -9.45 4.38 8.43
CA LEU A 66 -10.21 5.63 8.36
C LEU A 66 -10.32 6.13 6.92
N LEU A 67 -9.20 6.18 6.20
CA LEU A 67 -9.17 6.58 4.79
C LEU A 67 -10.11 5.70 3.95
N ALA A 68 -10.00 4.37 4.06
CA ALA A 68 -10.82 3.43 3.32
C ALA A 68 -12.32 3.54 3.68
N ARG A 69 -12.64 3.83 4.94
CA ARG A 69 -14.02 4.05 5.39
C ARG A 69 -14.61 5.31 4.77
N VAL A 70 -13.90 6.43 4.84
CA VAL A 70 -14.37 7.70 4.24
C VAL A 70 -14.45 7.59 2.73
N ALA A 71 -13.46 6.95 2.08
CA ALA A 71 -13.48 6.70 0.63
C ALA A 71 -14.67 5.83 0.20
N GLY A 72 -15.18 4.96 1.08
CA GLY A 72 -16.37 4.13 0.84
C GLY A 72 -17.70 4.88 0.90
N GLU A 73 -17.72 6.14 1.33
CA GLU A 73 -18.94 6.95 1.34
C GLU A 73 -19.40 7.27 -0.10
N ALA A 74 -20.69 7.15 -0.38
CA ALA A 74 -21.26 7.34 -1.73
C ALA A 74 -20.88 8.69 -2.37
N ARG A 75 -20.74 9.75 -1.56
CA ARG A 75 -20.35 11.08 -2.05
C ARG A 75 -18.92 11.13 -2.62
N PHE A 76 -18.06 10.18 -2.29
CA PHE A 76 -16.67 10.10 -2.74
C PHE A 76 -16.44 8.98 -3.76
N ALA A 77 -17.47 8.31 -4.25
CA ALA A 77 -17.36 7.17 -5.16
C ALA A 77 -16.65 7.46 -6.49
N SER A 78 -16.53 8.73 -6.90
CA SER A 78 -15.79 9.13 -8.10
C SER A 78 -14.30 9.42 -7.85
N LEU A 79 -13.85 9.44 -6.60
CA LEU A 79 -12.43 9.62 -6.29
C LEU A 79 -11.66 8.33 -6.57
N VAL A 80 -10.49 8.49 -7.17
CA VAL A 80 -9.57 7.38 -7.45
C VAL A 80 -8.41 7.42 -6.48
N PHE A 81 -8.13 6.28 -5.85
CA PHE A 81 -7.03 6.12 -4.90
C PHE A 81 -6.01 5.12 -5.45
N THR A 82 -4.73 5.43 -5.29
CA THR A 82 -3.64 4.51 -5.66
C THR A 82 -2.66 4.39 -4.50
N PRO A 83 -2.47 3.19 -3.95
CA PRO A 83 -1.41 2.95 -2.98
C PRO A 83 -0.05 3.04 -3.68
N ARG A 84 0.93 3.65 -2.99
CA ARG A 84 2.29 3.80 -3.48
C ARG A 84 3.29 3.32 -2.43
N GLY A 85 4.26 2.54 -2.87
CA GLY A 85 5.46 2.20 -2.14
C GLY A 85 6.67 2.96 -2.70
N GLY A 86 7.71 2.26 -3.10
CA GLY A 86 8.93 2.86 -3.65
C GLY A 86 8.83 3.44 -5.06
N GLY A 87 7.69 3.36 -5.74
CA GLY A 87 7.53 3.84 -7.11
C GLY A 87 8.44 3.11 -8.11
N THR A 88 8.71 1.83 -7.88
CA THR A 88 9.65 1.03 -8.68
C THR A 88 8.98 0.23 -9.81
N GLY A 89 7.67 0.27 -9.90
CA GLY A 89 6.91 -0.37 -10.97
C GLY A 89 7.16 0.29 -12.33
N THR A 90 7.14 -0.50 -13.40
CA THR A 90 7.45 -0.05 -14.76
C THR A 90 6.23 0.18 -15.63
N ASN A 91 5.03 -0.01 -15.10
CA ASN A 91 3.77 0.07 -15.85
C ASN A 91 2.87 1.23 -15.37
N GLY A 92 3.38 2.17 -14.56
CA GLY A 92 2.61 3.30 -14.06
C GLY A 92 1.59 2.95 -12.97
N GLN A 93 1.65 1.74 -12.40
CA GLN A 93 0.66 1.25 -11.42
C GLN A 93 0.63 2.02 -10.10
N SER A 94 1.65 2.84 -9.83
CA SER A 94 1.71 3.72 -8.66
C SER A 94 1.27 5.16 -8.93
N LEU A 95 0.77 5.44 -10.14
CA LEU A 95 0.39 6.77 -10.62
C LEU A 95 -1.13 6.88 -10.81
N ASN A 96 -1.68 8.04 -10.50
CA ASN A 96 -3.03 8.44 -10.88
C ASN A 96 -3.18 9.96 -10.88
N GLN A 97 -4.30 10.47 -11.37
CA GLN A 97 -4.67 11.89 -11.30
C GLN A 97 -5.52 12.23 -10.06
N GLY A 98 -5.95 11.23 -9.29
CA GLY A 98 -6.70 11.40 -8.05
C GLY A 98 -5.79 11.49 -6.82
N ILE A 99 -5.97 10.62 -5.85
CA ILE A 99 -5.25 10.66 -4.57
C ILE A 99 -4.24 9.51 -4.50
N VAL A 100 -2.96 9.84 -4.33
CA VAL A 100 -1.90 8.87 -4.05
C VAL A 100 -1.81 8.65 -2.55
N VAL A 101 -1.77 7.39 -2.11
CA VAL A 101 -1.61 6.99 -0.71
C VAL A 101 -0.23 6.37 -0.54
N ASP A 102 0.73 7.15 -0.07
CA ASP A 102 2.11 6.71 0.11
C ASP A 102 2.27 5.95 1.44
N MET A 103 2.54 4.65 1.32
CA MET A 103 2.74 3.75 2.47
C MET A 103 4.19 3.73 2.96
N SER A 104 5.12 4.34 2.23
CA SER A 104 6.56 4.20 2.51
C SER A 104 7.09 5.18 3.55
N ARG A 105 6.47 6.36 3.68
CA ARG A 105 6.99 7.44 4.54
C ARG A 105 6.96 7.08 6.03
N TYR A 106 5.88 6.49 6.51
CA TYR A 106 5.66 6.24 7.94
C TYR A 106 5.37 4.78 8.29
N MET A 107 4.81 4.01 7.36
CA MET A 107 4.47 2.61 7.60
C MET A 107 5.61 1.68 7.14
N ASN A 108 6.80 1.88 7.73
CA ASN A 108 8.04 1.21 7.34
C ASN A 108 8.77 0.54 8.53
N ARG A 109 8.03 0.13 9.55
CA ARG A 109 8.58 -0.53 10.74
C ARG A 109 8.63 -2.05 10.56
N ILE A 110 9.70 -2.66 11.07
CA ILE A 110 9.76 -4.09 11.35
C ILE A 110 9.15 -4.28 12.74
N LEU A 111 8.04 -5.04 12.81
CA LEU A 111 7.21 -5.11 14.01
C LEU A 111 7.63 -6.24 14.93
N GLU A 112 7.93 -7.41 14.37
CA GLU A 112 8.17 -8.63 15.13
C GLU A 112 9.00 -9.62 14.31
N ILE A 113 9.84 -10.41 14.98
CA ILE A 113 10.53 -11.57 14.41
C ILE A 113 10.32 -12.78 15.30
N ASN A 114 10.08 -13.93 14.68
CA ASN A 114 10.15 -15.24 15.32
C ASN A 114 11.25 -16.05 14.62
N THR A 115 12.39 -16.19 15.28
CA THR A 115 13.55 -16.91 14.72
C THR A 115 13.39 -18.43 14.76
N GLU A 116 12.57 -18.97 15.65
CA GLU A 116 12.29 -20.41 15.76
C GLU A 116 11.38 -20.86 14.61
N GLU A 117 10.30 -20.14 14.36
CA GLU A 117 9.35 -20.39 13.29
C GLU A 117 9.75 -19.72 11.96
N ARG A 118 10.80 -18.90 11.96
CA ARG A 118 11.40 -18.24 10.79
C ARG A 118 10.44 -17.31 10.03
N TRP A 119 9.75 -16.45 10.75
CA TRP A 119 8.93 -15.42 10.13
C TRP A 119 9.21 -14.02 10.73
N VAL A 120 8.86 -13.01 9.97
CA VAL A 120 8.95 -11.60 10.35
C VAL A 120 7.65 -10.89 9.98
N ARG A 121 7.17 -10.02 10.87
CA ARG A 121 6.03 -9.14 10.61
C ARG A 121 6.53 -7.73 10.35
N VAL A 122 6.13 -7.17 9.21
CA VAL A 122 6.57 -5.86 8.75
C VAL A 122 5.38 -5.03 8.25
N GLU A 123 5.53 -3.72 8.29
CA GLU A 123 4.62 -2.80 7.61
C GLU A 123 4.88 -2.77 6.10
N ALA A 124 3.87 -2.38 5.33
CA ALA A 124 3.90 -2.45 3.86
C ALA A 124 5.01 -1.59 3.21
N GLY A 125 5.42 -0.51 3.87
CA GLY A 125 6.46 0.42 3.39
C GLY A 125 7.90 0.02 3.71
N VAL A 126 8.13 -1.13 4.36
CA VAL A 126 9.50 -1.62 4.63
C VAL A 126 10.20 -1.95 3.32
N ILE A 127 11.40 -1.42 3.13
CA ILE A 127 12.23 -1.67 1.95
C ILE A 127 12.97 -3.01 2.09
N LYS A 128 13.01 -3.79 1.01
CA LYS A 128 13.61 -5.13 1.00
C LYS A 128 15.04 -5.16 1.54
N ASP A 129 15.91 -4.29 1.06
CA ASP A 129 17.32 -4.28 1.51
C ASP A 129 17.46 -3.87 2.97
N GLN A 130 16.60 -2.97 3.46
CA GLN A 130 16.57 -2.63 4.89
C GLN A 130 16.12 -3.81 5.74
N LEU A 131 15.12 -4.57 5.28
CA LEU A 131 14.71 -5.80 5.93
C LEU A 131 15.87 -6.81 5.98
N ASN A 132 16.57 -7.02 4.86
CA ASN A 132 17.68 -7.96 4.79
C ASN A 132 18.87 -7.53 5.67
N ALA A 133 19.17 -6.24 5.71
CA ALA A 133 20.19 -5.70 6.62
C ALA A 133 19.82 -5.96 8.10
N TRP A 134 18.54 -5.81 8.44
CA TRP A 134 18.02 -6.05 9.78
C TRP A 134 17.98 -7.54 10.14
N LEU A 135 17.67 -8.44 9.19
CA LEU A 135 17.61 -9.90 9.39
C LEU A 135 19.00 -10.56 9.47
N LYS A 136 20.01 -9.94 8.88
CA LYS A 136 21.37 -10.49 8.76
C LYS A 136 22.00 -10.93 10.11
N PRO A 137 21.90 -10.18 11.22
CA PRO A 137 22.42 -10.61 12.52
C PRO A 137 21.79 -11.90 13.06
N PHE A 138 20.57 -12.22 12.62
CA PHE A 138 19.85 -13.43 13.01
C PHE A 138 20.14 -14.63 12.07
N GLY A 139 20.98 -14.42 11.03
CA GLY A 139 21.30 -15.45 10.03
C GLY A 139 20.22 -15.67 8.99
N PHE A 140 19.29 -14.73 8.81
CA PHE A 140 18.17 -14.82 7.87
C PHE A 140 18.23 -13.74 6.79
N PHE A 141 17.50 -13.98 5.70
CA PHE A 141 17.23 -12.99 4.67
C PHE A 141 15.89 -13.30 3.98
N PHE A 142 15.24 -12.26 3.48
CA PHE A 142 14.06 -12.36 2.62
C PHE A 142 14.54 -12.54 1.18
N SER A 143 14.29 -13.71 0.63
CA SER A 143 14.97 -14.21 -0.56
C SER A 143 14.45 -13.71 -1.91
N PRO A 144 13.17 -13.34 -2.13
CA PRO A 144 12.74 -12.83 -3.43
C PRO A 144 13.60 -11.66 -3.89
N GLU A 145 14.20 -11.78 -5.09
CA GLU A 145 15.18 -10.82 -5.58
C GLU A 145 14.59 -9.96 -6.70
N LEU A 146 15.02 -8.70 -6.75
CA LEU A 146 14.66 -7.75 -7.81
C LEU A 146 15.73 -6.66 -7.93
N SER A 147 15.86 -6.08 -9.12
CA SER A 147 16.89 -5.05 -9.41
C SER A 147 16.73 -3.76 -8.60
N THR A 148 15.55 -3.50 -8.09
CA THR A 148 15.21 -2.29 -7.31
C THR A 148 15.09 -2.55 -5.82
N SER A 149 15.75 -3.59 -5.30
CA SER A 149 15.64 -4.04 -3.90
C SER A 149 15.93 -2.95 -2.87
N ASN A 150 16.77 -1.97 -3.24
CA ASN A 150 17.12 -0.81 -2.42
C ASN A 150 15.98 0.23 -2.27
N ARG A 151 14.88 0.08 -2.99
CA ARG A 151 13.71 1.00 -2.97
C ARG A 151 12.37 0.28 -2.94
N ALA A 152 12.32 -0.95 -3.45
CA ALA A 152 11.08 -1.73 -3.49
C ALA A 152 10.60 -2.03 -2.07
N THR A 153 9.34 -1.70 -1.80
CA THR A 153 8.69 -1.95 -0.52
C THR A 153 8.00 -3.33 -0.51
N LEU A 154 7.91 -3.95 0.66
CA LEU A 154 7.30 -5.27 0.80
C LEU A 154 5.84 -5.29 0.30
N GLY A 155 5.05 -4.27 0.63
CA GLY A 155 3.68 -4.15 0.12
C GLY A 155 3.62 -4.07 -1.41
N GLY A 156 4.54 -3.31 -2.03
CA GLY A 156 4.66 -3.25 -3.50
C GLY A 156 5.07 -4.58 -4.11
N MET A 157 6.02 -5.30 -3.49
CA MET A 157 6.45 -6.63 -3.92
C MET A 157 5.31 -7.65 -3.86
N ILE A 158 4.51 -7.64 -2.80
CA ILE A 158 3.34 -8.51 -2.64
C ILE A 158 2.31 -8.24 -3.74
N ASN A 159 1.97 -6.97 -3.98
CA ASN A 159 0.96 -6.60 -4.98
C ASN A 159 1.33 -6.96 -6.43
N THR A 160 2.61 -7.08 -6.72
CA THR A 160 3.11 -7.41 -8.07
C THR A 160 3.64 -8.85 -8.18
N ASP A 161 3.56 -9.61 -7.11
CA ASP A 161 4.22 -10.94 -6.97
C ASP A 161 5.67 -10.88 -7.46
N ALA A 162 6.43 -9.91 -6.94
CA ALA A 162 7.73 -9.54 -7.43
C ALA A 162 8.69 -10.73 -7.41
N SER A 163 9.42 -10.89 -8.52
CA SER A 163 10.37 -11.95 -8.74
C SER A 163 11.60 -11.40 -9.50
N GLY A 164 12.67 -12.15 -9.51
CA GLY A 164 13.91 -11.76 -10.18
C GLY A 164 14.82 -12.94 -10.46
N GLN A 165 16.11 -12.67 -10.65
CA GLN A 165 17.09 -13.66 -11.11
C GLN A 165 17.19 -14.89 -10.19
N GLY A 166 17.03 -14.72 -8.87
CA GLY A 166 17.07 -15.79 -7.88
C GLY A 166 15.79 -16.62 -7.79
N SER A 167 14.70 -16.25 -8.47
CA SER A 167 13.39 -16.89 -8.27
C SER A 167 13.30 -18.34 -8.70
N LEU A 168 14.18 -18.78 -9.59
CA LEU A 168 14.26 -20.21 -9.94
C LEU A 168 14.68 -21.08 -8.73
N VAL A 169 15.48 -20.54 -7.83
CA VAL A 169 15.96 -21.23 -6.63
C VAL A 169 15.08 -20.92 -5.41
N TYR A 170 14.72 -19.67 -5.24
CA TYR A 170 14.11 -19.16 -4.00
C TYR A 170 12.61 -18.88 -4.12
N GLY A 171 12.02 -19.00 -5.30
CA GLY A 171 10.61 -18.67 -5.53
C GLY A 171 10.36 -17.17 -5.70
N LYS A 172 9.09 -16.81 -5.67
CA LYS A 172 8.57 -15.45 -5.82
C LYS A 172 8.14 -14.88 -4.46
N THR A 173 7.67 -13.64 -4.46
CA THR A 173 7.21 -12.98 -3.22
C THR A 173 6.05 -13.76 -2.58
N SER A 174 5.06 -14.22 -3.36
CA SER A 174 3.91 -14.98 -2.85
C SER A 174 4.29 -16.27 -2.12
N ASP A 175 5.39 -16.92 -2.51
CA ASP A 175 5.87 -18.15 -1.87
C ASP A 175 6.38 -17.93 -0.44
N HIS A 176 6.60 -16.66 -0.06
CA HIS A 176 7.14 -16.26 1.24
C HIS A 176 6.14 -15.48 2.10
N VAL A 177 4.89 -15.32 1.66
CA VAL A 177 3.86 -14.60 2.40
C VAL A 177 3.04 -15.59 3.21
N LEU A 178 3.14 -15.53 4.54
CA LEU A 178 2.38 -16.39 5.45
C LEU A 178 1.00 -15.81 5.79
N GLY A 179 0.85 -14.49 5.70
CA GLY A 179 -0.40 -13.81 5.98
C GLY A 179 -0.30 -12.31 5.73
N LEU A 180 -1.43 -11.67 5.61
CA LEU A 180 -1.56 -10.25 5.34
C LEU A 180 -2.55 -9.63 6.31
N ARG A 181 -2.25 -8.42 6.76
CA ARG A 181 -3.26 -7.50 7.28
C ARG A 181 -3.67 -6.56 6.16
N ALA A 182 -4.88 -6.73 5.65
CA ALA A 182 -5.46 -5.92 4.60
C ALA A 182 -6.55 -5.00 5.18
N VAL A 183 -6.64 -3.79 4.64
CA VAL A 183 -7.76 -2.89 4.88
C VAL A 183 -8.66 -2.92 3.65
N LEU A 184 -9.91 -3.31 3.85
CA LEU A 184 -10.92 -3.37 2.79
C LEU A 184 -11.55 -1.99 2.56
N LEU A 185 -12.15 -1.79 1.39
CA LEU A 185 -13.00 -0.62 1.14
C LEU A 185 -14.16 -0.63 2.16
N GLY A 186 -14.36 0.50 2.84
CA GLY A 186 -15.26 0.58 4.00
C GLY A 186 -14.53 0.57 5.33
N GLY A 187 -13.22 0.28 5.36
CA GLY A 187 -12.36 0.40 6.54
C GLY A 187 -12.26 -0.85 7.40
N ASP A 188 -12.91 -1.95 7.01
CA ASP A 188 -12.77 -3.22 7.71
C ASP A 188 -11.36 -3.79 7.56
N ILE A 189 -10.84 -4.37 8.64
CA ILE A 189 -9.51 -4.98 8.67
C ILE A 189 -9.66 -6.49 8.57
N LEU A 190 -8.94 -7.10 7.63
CA LEU A 190 -8.86 -8.53 7.43
C LEU A 190 -7.44 -9.02 7.70
N ASP A 191 -7.30 -9.98 8.61
CA ASP A 191 -6.05 -10.70 8.86
C ASP A 191 -6.13 -12.09 8.18
N THR A 192 -5.43 -12.24 7.04
CA THR A 192 -5.39 -13.52 6.34
C THR A 192 -4.37 -14.47 6.96
N ARG A 193 -4.66 -15.77 6.90
CA ARG A 193 -3.75 -16.85 7.33
C ARG A 193 -4.13 -18.14 6.62
N PRO A 194 -3.23 -19.12 6.54
CA PRO A 194 -3.61 -20.46 6.13
C PRO A 194 -4.70 -21.02 7.05
N MET A 195 -5.75 -21.57 6.46
CA MET A 195 -6.85 -22.19 7.22
C MET A 195 -7.40 -23.42 6.50
N ALA A 196 -8.02 -24.32 7.27
CA ALA A 196 -8.74 -25.46 6.70
C ALA A 196 -9.99 -24.98 5.96
N THR A 197 -10.31 -25.61 4.82
CA THR A 197 -11.50 -25.29 4.02
C THR A 197 -12.78 -25.29 4.85
N ALA A 198 -12.97 -26.27 5.72
CA ALA A 198 -14.14 -26.34 6.61
C ALA A 198 -14.32 -25.10 7.52
N LEU A 199 -13.19 -24.48 7.94
CA LEU A 199 -13.24 -23.24 8.71
C LEU A 199 -13.66 -22.06 7.80
N ALA A 200 -13.14 -21.99 6.58
CA ALA A 200 -13.53 -20.95 5.62
C ALA A 200 -15.02 -21.06 5.27
N GLU A 201 -15.52 -22.27 5.06
CA GLU A 201 -16.96 -22.56 4.83
C GLU A 201 -17.82 -22.12 6.05
N THR A 202 -17.35 -22.35 7.27
CA THR A 202 -18.04 -21.89 8.47
C THR A 202 -18.05 -20.35 8.55
N LEU A 203 -16.94 -19.69 8.28
CA LEU A 203 -16.86 -18.24 8.25
C LEU A 203 -17.75 -17.63 7.17
N ALA A 204 -17.88 -18.27 6.02
CA ALA A 204 -18.77 -17.85 4.92
C ALA A 204 -20.26 -17.78 5.32
N GLN A 205 -20.68 -18.46 6.41
CA GLN A 205 -22.03 -18.38 6.94
C GLN A 205 -22.25 -17.18 7.87
N THR A 206 -21.20 -16.44 8.19
CA THR A 206 -21.31 -15.27 9.08
C THR A 206 -21.70 -14.01 8.33
N ALA A 207 -22.48 -13.13 8.98
CA ALA A 207 -22.88 -11.83 8.41
C ALA A 207 -21.80 -10.74 8.55
N THR A 208 -20.54 -11.14 8.68
CA THR A 208 -19.39 -10.23 8.79
C THR A 208 -18.83 -9.84 7.41
N PRO A 209 -18.06 -8.75 7.27
CA PRO A 209 -17.34 -8.43 6.04
C PRO A 209 -16.43 -9.57 5.57
N GLU A 210 -15.73 -10.21 6.50
CA GLU A 210 -14.89 -11.39 6.23
C GLU A 210 -15.74 -12.58 5.72
N GLY A 211 -16.88 -12.86 6.36
CA GLY A 211 -17.78 -13.91 5.92
C GLY A 211 -18.32 -13.70 4.52
N ARG A 212 -18.70 -12.47 4.17
CA ARG A 212 -19.13 -12.12 2.82
C ARG A 212 -18.01 -12.31 1.78
N LEU A 213 -16.75 -12.04 2.15
CA LEU A 213 -15.60 -12.28 1.27
C LEU A 213 -15.42 -13.79 1.02
N TYR A 214 -15.42 -14.62 2.06
CA TYR A 214 -15.34 -16.08 1.90
C TYR A 214 -16.50 -16.65 1.09
N GLN A 215 -17.71 -16.14 1.28
CA GLN A 215 -18.88 -16.55 0.50
C GLN A 215 -18.72 -16.30 -1.01
N GLN A 216 -17.91 -15.31 -1.41
CA GLN A 216 -17.66 -14.98 -2.81
C GLN A 216 -16.49 -15.78 -3.41
N VAL A 217 -15.59 -16.27 -2.57
CA VAL A 217 -14.35 -16.96 -3.01
C VAL A 217 -14.52 -18.48 -3.04
N LEU A 218 -15.37 -19.04 -2.19
CA LEU A 218 -15.71 -20.46 -2.13
C LEU A 218 -16.81 -20.83 -3.12
#